data_31895e81dc2d079457841ef7a996b999
#
_entry.id   31895e81dc2d079457841ef7a996b999
#
_cell.length_a   1.000
_cell.length_b   1.000
_cell.length_c   1.000
_cell.angle_alpha   90.00
_cell.angle_beta   90.00
_cell.angle_gamma   90.00
#
_symmetry.space_group_name_H-M   'P 1'
#
loop_
_entity.id
_entity.type
_entity.pdbx_description
1 polymer ?
#
loop_
_entity_poly.entity_id
_entity_poly.type
_entity_poly.pdbx_seq_one_letter_code
_entity_poly.pdbx_strand_id
1 'polypeptide(L)'
;MTTAIQVLQQQRLLLQIEYQTEKEAFRKQTEEMGLQRKVKRGDAWFPLKMGKSYYNSLNQLVVEVFRQGDDDEIEHNFEFGRPVTFFRIDGKDKIKYFNFTGTVSYVDGDIMVVAVPDNGQLIDVQSAEQVGIQLFFDETSYKTMFDALDHVIKGKGRLGYLRDLFYSHQKAETFSFAPLHFPYLNPTQEDAVNKVLWAKDVAIVHGPPGTGKTTTLVEAIYETLRRENQVLVCAQSNMAVDWISEKLMDRGVNVLRIGNPTRVNDKMLSFTYERRFEAHPDYDQLWAIRKAIRELRAHRKRGNDSYHQKLERLKERATELEVRINAQLFGEARVIACTLVGSANRLLEGQKFGTLFIDEAAQALEAACWIPIRKVSRVILAGDHCQLPPTVKSLAALKAGLGKTLMERIVENKPEVVTLLKMQYRMNEEIMRFSSDWFYGNQVESAPEVKYRSILDLDIPMTWIDTSQFEFPDNPEHPAQPLFREQFVGESFGRINKAEAELTLLALEQYFNKIGKARILDERIDVGIISPYRAQVQYLRRLLKKKEFFKPYRHLISVNTVDGFQGQERDIILISLVRANDEGQIGFLRDLRRMNVAITRARMKLIILGDASTMTRHPFYKKLYDYIEAL
;
A
#
# COMPACT_ATOMS: atom_id res chain seq x y z
N MET A 1 -27.74 -22.60 5.49
CA MET A 1 -27.01 -21.51 4.80
C MET A 1 -26.67 -20.44 5.80
N THR A 2 -25.41 -20.05 5.86
CA THR A 2 -24.94 -18.97 6.74
C THR A 2 -25.45 -17.63 6.20
N THR A 3 -26.12 -16.83 7.03
CA THR A 3 -26.62 -15.52 6.63
C THR A 3 -25.50 -14.48 6.50
N ALA A 4 -25.73 -13.40 5.75
CA ALA A 4 -24.81 -12.27 5.66
C ALA A 4 -24.43 -11.72 7.03
N ILE A 5 -25.40 -11.58 7.93
CA ILE A 5 -25.21 -11.10 9.29
C ILE A 5 -24.28 -12.03 10.09
N GLN A 6 -24.45 -13.35 9.96
CA GLN A 6 -23.58 -14.31 10.63
C GLN A 6 -22.14 -14.24 10.13
N VAL A 7 -21.94 -14.10 8.82
CA VAL A 7 -20.59 -13.92 8.23
C VAL A 7 -19.92 -12.64 8.77
N LEU A 8 -20.65 -11.54 8.80
CA LEU A 8 -20.14 -10.27 9.33
C LEU A 8 -19.83 -10.31 10.82
N GLN A 9 -20.67 -10.98 11.61
CA GLN A 9 -20.40 -11.22 13.04
C GLN A 9 -19.16 -12.05 13.25
N GLN A 10 -18.93 -13.09 12.42
CA GLN A 10 -17.71 -13.88 12.45
C GLN A 10 -16.49 -13.03 12.07
N GLN A 11 -16.58 -12.23 11.03
CA GLN A 11 -15.50 -11.31 10.64
C GLN A 11 -15.17 -10.32 11.76
N ARG A 12 -16.17 -9.82 12.45
CA ARG A 12 -15.97 -8.95 13.61
C ARG A 12 -15.20 -9.64 14.74
N LEU A 13 -15.51 -10.88 15.04
CA LEU A 13 -14.76 -11.67 16.02
C LEU A 13 -13.31 -11.90 15.60
N LEU A 14 -13.08 -12.25 14.34
CA LEU A 14 -11.74 -12.44 13.81
C LEU A 14 -10.93 -11.13 13.81
N LEU A 15 -11.56 -10.02 13.50
CA LEU A 15 -10.95 -8.69 13.58
C LEU A 15 -10.60 -8.32 15.01
N GLN A 16 -11.41 -8.72 15.99
CA GLN A 16 -11.11 -8.54 17.41
C GLN A 16 -9.86 -9.33 17.83
N ILE A 17 -9.68 -10.54 17.33
CA ILE A 17 -8.49 -11.35 17.57
C ILE A 17 -7.26 -10.67 16.96
N GLU A 18 -7.36 -10.17 15.73
CA GLU A 18 -6.28 -9.43 15.08
C GLU A 18 -5.91 -8.16 15.84
N TYR A 19 -6.91 -7.41 16.27
CA TYR A 19 -6.75 -6.21 17.10
C TYR A 19 -5.96 -6.50 18.38
N GLN A 20 -6.35 -7.53 19.13
CA GLN A 20 -5.67 -7.91 20.36
C GLN A 20 -4.25 -8.40 20.09
N THR A 21 -4.04 -9.19 19.05
CA THR A 21 -2.72 -9.69 18.66
C THR A 21 -1.78 -8.54 18.31
N GLU A 22 -2.25 -7.60 17.52
CA GLU A 22 -1.46 -6.45 17.08
C GLU A 22 -1.15 -5.48 18.23
N LYS A 23 -2.13 -5.26 19.10
CA LYS A 23 -1.99 -4.43 20.30
C LYS A 23 -0.96 -5.01 21.27
N GLU A 24 -1.00 -6.31 21.49
CA GLU A 24 -0.05 -6.99 22.38
C GLU A 24 1.35 -7.04 21.79
N ALA A 25 1.48 -7.31 20.49
CA ALA A 25 2.76 -7.26 19.79
C ALA A 25 3.38 -5.86 19.88
N PHE A 26 2.58 -4.82 19.71
CA PHE A 26 3.02 -3.44 19.87
C PHE A 26 3.48 -3.14 21.30
N ARG A 27 2.74 -3.59 22.31
CA ARG A 27 3.11 -3.43 23.71
C ARG A 27 4.46 -4.08 24.00
N LYS A 28 4.66 -5.32 23.58
CA LYS A 28 5.94 -6.03 23.73
C LYS A 28 7.09 -5.30 23.02
N GLN A 29 6.88 -4.81 21.83
CA GLN A 29 7.88 -4.02 21.12
C GLN A 29 8.25 -2.74 21.87
N THR A 30 7.27 -2.05 22.45
CA THR A 30 7.49 -0.81 23.19
C THR A 30 8.26 -1.06 24.50
N GLU A 31 7.95 -2.15 25.19
CA GLU A 31 8.55 -2.50 26.50
C GLU A 31 9.91 -3.21 26.36
N GLU A 32 10.09 -4.06 25.37
CA GLU A 32 11.22 -5.00 25.29
C GLU A 32 12.25 -4.66 24.20
N MET A 33 11.86 -3.91 23.16
CA MET A 33 12.74 -3.63 22.02
C MET A 33 13.61 -2.40 22.28
N GLY A 34 14.94 -2.57 22.15
CA GLY A 34 15.90 -1.48 22.26
C GLY A 34 15.72 -0.42 21.16
N LEU A 35 16.07 0.82 21.48
CA LEU A 35 15.90 1.99 20.61
C LEU A 35 16.59 1.83 19.24
N GLN A 36 17.83 1.37 19.21
CA GLN A 36 18.59 1.18 17.97
C GLN A 36 17.89 0.20 17.02
N ARG A 37 17.24 -0.83 17.57
CA ARG A 37 16.50 -1.81 16.77
C ARG A 37 15.23 -1.22 16.19
N LYS A 38 14.52 -0.36 16.93
CA LYS A 38 13.35 0.38 16.44
C LYS A 38 13.73 1.32 15.29
N VAL A 39 14.83 2.04 15.43
CA VAL A 39 15.35 2.94 14.38
C VAL A 39 15.73 2.16 13.13
N LYS A 40 16.45 1.05 13.27
CA LYS A 40 16.84 0.18 12.13
C LYS A 40 15.64 -0.43 11.39
N ARG A 41 14.53 -0.68 12.10
CA ARG A 41 13.30 -1.17 11.49
C ARG A 41 12.49 -0.08 10.77
N GLY A 42 12.85 1.18 10.96
CA GLY A 42 12.11 2.32 10.42
C GLY A 42 10.86 2.70 11.23
N ASP A 43 10.71 2.17 12.45
CA ASP A 43 9.57 2.43 13.33
C ASP A 43 9.79 3.63 14.26
N ALA A 44 11.02 4.14 14.33
CA ALA A 44 11.40 5.29 15.15
C ALA A 44 12.46 6.15 14.45
N TRP A 45 12.41 7.45 14.72
CA TRP A 45 13.48 8.40 14.40
C TRP A 45 14.11 8.91 15.69
N PHE A 46 15.41 8.75 15.80
CA PHE A 46 16.21 9.25 16.91
C PHE A 46 17.69 9.41 16.48
N PRO A 47 18.35 10.53 16.82
CA PRO A 47 17.80 11.72 17.44
C PRO A 47 16.96 12.56 16.46
N LEU A 48 16.11 13.43 17.00
CA LEU A 48 15.34 14.40 16.25
C LEU A 48 15.88 15.83 16.44
N LYS A 49 15.76 16.63 15.40
CA LYS A 49 15.79 18.09 15.50
C LYS A 49 14.37 18.62 15.41
N MET A 50 13.94 19.37 16.42
CA MET A 50 12.64 20.03 16.41
C MET A 50 12.68 21.28 15.53
N GLY A 51 11.69 21.40 14.65
CA GLY A 51 11.51 22.54 13.78
C GLY A 51 10.39 23.49 14.25
N LYS A 52 9.80 24.18 13.30
CA LYS A 52 8.73 25.16 13.55
C LYS A 52 7.45 24.47 14.01
N SER A 53 6.72 25.12 14.91
CA SER A 53 5.33 24.79 15.20
C SER A 53 4.41 25.88 14.66
N TYR A 54 3.29 25.47 14.08
CA TYR A 54 2.32 26.38 13.48
C TYR A 54 0.93 25.73 13.41
N TYR A 55 -0.08 26.51 13.07
CA TYR A 55 -1.41 25.99 12.81
C TYR A 55 -1.60 25.79 11.29
N ASN A 56 -1.98 24.58 10.89
CA ASN A 56 -2.23 24.25 9.48
C ASN A 56 -3.60 24.77 9.01
N SER A 57 -3.92 24.52 7.73
CA SER A 57 -5.18 24.91 7.11
C SER A 57 -6.42 24.30 7.77
N LEU A 58 -6.28 23.17 8.45
CA LEU A 58 -7.33 22.51 9.22
C LEU A 58 -7.44 23.02 10.67
N ASN A 59 -6.71 24.08 10.99
CA ASN A 59 -6.63 24.65 12.33
C ASN A 59 -6.10 23.68 13.40
N GLN A 60 -5.20 22.80 12.99
CA GLN A 60 -4.50 21.86 13.87
C GLN A 60 -3.11 22.40 14.19
N LEU A 61 -2.70 22.28 15.45
CA LEU A 61 -1.32 22.56 15.82
C LEU A 61 -0.42 21.46 15.27
N VAL A 62 0.58 21.84 14.50
CA VAL A 62 1.56 20.92 13.91
C VAL A 62 2.98 21.35 14.27
N VAL A 63 3.89 20.40 14.29
CA VAL A 63 5.32 20.60 14.50
C VAL A 63 6.12 19.89 13.43
N GLU A 64 7.11 20.58 12.89
CA GLU A 64 8.09 19.96 11.98
C GLU A 64 9.16 19.26 12.81
N VAL A 65 9.52 18.06 12.40
CA VAL A 65 10.63 17.29 12.97
C VAL A 65 11.56 16.81 11.86
N PHE A 66 12.86 16.81 12.15
CA PHE A 66 13.88 16.42 11.20
C PHE A 66 14.64 15.22 11.76
N ARG A 67 14.80 14.19 10.94
CA ARG A 67 15.68 13.07 11.28
C ARG A 67 17.14 13.54 11.20
N GLN A 68 17.93 13.21 12.21
CA GLN A 68 19.36 13.46 12.22
C GLN A 68 20.09 12.13 12.08
N GLY A 69 21.12 12.10 11.22
CA GLY A 69 21.97 10.92 10.99
C GLY A 69 22.29 10.72 9.51
N ASP A 70 23.40 10.07 9.24
CA ASP A 70 23.89 9.79 7.88
C ASP A 70 23.34 8.48 7.28
N ASP A 71 22.37 7.85 7.92
CA ASP A 71 21.77 6.60 7.46
C ASP A 71 20.68 6.83 6.42
N ASP A 72 21.06 7.30 5.24
CA ASP A 72 20.16 7.45 4.07
C ASP A 72 19.53 6.11 3.61
N GLU A 73 19.94 5.00 4.21
CA GLU A 73 19.52 3.65 3.82
C GLU A 73 18.36 3.08 4.64
N ILE A 74 17.97 3.72 5.72
CA ILE A 74 16.88 3.21 6.55
C ILE A 74 15.56 3.74 6.00
N GLU A 75 14.82 2.86 5.33
CA GLU A 75 13.43 3.12 4.99
C GLU A 75 12.61 3.23 6.28
N HIS A 76 11.73 4.21 6.33
CA HIS A 76 10.85 4.40 7.47
C HIS A 76 9.42 3.95 7.16
N ASN A 77 8.68 3.63 8.22
CA ASN A 77 7.30 3.18 8.13
C ASN A 77 6.28 4.29 8.48
N PHE A 78 6.74 5.54 8.55
CA PHE A 78 5.86 6.68 8.80
C PHE A 78 5.09 7.06 7.53
N GLU A 79 3.79 7.17 7.67
CA GLU A 79 2.86 7.57 6.60
C GLU A 79 1.80 8.52 7.15
N PHE A 80 1.18 9.28 6.25
CA PHE A 80 0.03 10.13 6.60
C PHE A 80 -1.03 9.35 7.39
N GLY A 81 -1.52 9.97 8.45
CA GLY A 81 -2.58 9.41 9.29
C GLY A 81 -2.12 8.42 10.35
N ARG A 82 -0.83 8.02 10.33
CA ARG A 82 -0.30 7.10 11.36
C ARG A 82 -0.16 7.81 12.71
N PRO A 83 -0.61 7.20 13.80
CA PRO A 83 -0.37 7.71 15.14
C PRO A 83 1.10 7.54 15.53
N VAL A 84 1.62 8.52 16.23
CA VAL A 84 3.02 8.57 16.70
C VAL A 84 3.08 9.07 18.14
N THR A 85 4.15 8.72 18.83
CA THR A 85 4.44 9.24 20.18
C THR A 85 5.86 9.77 20.25
N PHE A 86 6.04 10.88 20.97
CA PHE A 86 7.35 11.43 21.29
C PHE A 86 7.91 10.78 22.53
N PHE A 87 9.22 10.64 22.58
CA PHE A 87 9.95 10.16 23.74
C PHE A 87 11.25 10.95 23.92
N ARG A 88 11.81 10.85 25.11
CA ARG A 88 13.15 11.34 25.41
C ARG A 88 13.97 10.24 26.09
N ILE A 89 15.29 10.38 25.99
CA ILE A 89 16.22 9.51 26.73
C ILE A 89 16.58 10.20 28.05
N ASP A 90 16.34 9.52 29.15
CA ASP A 90 16.70 9.96 30.49
C ASP A 90 18.01 9.28 30.94
N GLY A 91 18.89 9.99 31.56
CA GLY A 91 20.28 9.77 31.99
C GLY A 91 20.89 8.36 32.18
N LYS A 92 20.22 7.27 31.82
CA LYS A 92 20.69 5.87 31.81
C LYS A 92 20.12 5.07 30.63
N ASP A 93 20.04 5.68 29.46
CA ASP A 93 19.47 5.06 28.25
C ASP A 93 18.01 4.58 28.42
N LYS A 94 17.28 5.11 29.39
CA LYS A 94 15.89 4.76 29.61
C LYS A 94 14.97 5.66 28.80
N ILE A 95 14.13 5.04 27.95
CA ILE A 95 13.12 5.74 27.16
C ILE A 95 11.99 6.21 28.08
N LYS A 96 11.67 7.50 28.01
CA LYS A 96 10.52 8.10 28.69
C LYS A 96 9.59 8.72 27.68
N TYR A 97 8.37 8.23 27.60
CA TYR A 97 7.36 8.73 26.67
C TYR A 97 6.67 9.98 27.19
N PHE A 98 6.36 10.90 26.27
CA PHE A 98 5.47 12.02 26.58
C PHE A 98 4.02 11.52 26.58
N ASN A 99 3.19 12.14 27.41
CA ASN A 99 1.83 11.68 27.67
C ASN A 99 0.80 12.22 26.66
N PHE A 100 1.13 12.21 25.39
CA PHE A 100 0.21 12.54 24.30
C PHE A 100 0.57 11.78 23.03
N THR A 101 -0.41 11.63 22.16
CA THR A 101 -0.25 11.00 20.84
C THR A 101 -0.41 12.05 19.75
N GLY A 102 0.51 12.05 18.79
CA GLY A 102 0.42 12.85 17.58
C GLY A 102 -0.04 11.99 16.40
N THR A 103 -0.30 12.66 15.28
CA THR A 103 -0.63 12.02 14.02
C THR A 103 0.25 12.56 12.92
N VAL A 104 0.82 11.69 12.09
CA VAL A 104 1.61 12.13 10.94
C VAL A 104 0.70 12.87 9.96
N SER A 105 0.99 14.14 9.77
CA SER A 105 0.29 15.00 8.79
C SER A 105 0.97 14.97 7.43
N TYR A 106 2.30 14.81 7.43
CA TYR A 106 3.13 14.85 6.24
C TYR A 106 4.48 14.22 6.51
N VAL A 107 5.05 13.52 5.55
CA VAL A 107 6.42 13.01 5.61
C VAL A 107 7.04 13.00 4.22
N ASP A 108 8.27 13.48 4.13
CA ASP A 108 9.06 13.46 2.90
C ASP A 108 10.55 13.39 3.26
N GLY A 109 11.21 12.30 2.88
CA GLY A 109 12.61 12.07 3.21
C GLY A 109 12.87 12.13 4.72
N ASP A 110 13.67 13.09 5.14
CA ASP A 110 14.06 13.29 6.54
C ASP A 110 13.19 14.31 7.30
N ILE A 111 12.11 14.78 6.68
CA ILE A 111 11.20 15.79 7.24
C ILE A 111 9.85 15.16 7.50
N MET A 112 9.33 15.38 8.69
CA MET A 112 7.97 14.98 9.05
C MET A 112 7.24 16.13 9.72
N VAL A 113 5.95 16.29 9.41
CA VAL A 113 5.04 17.21 10.09
C VAL A 113 4.05 16.38 10.90
N VAL A 114 3.96 16.66 12.18
CA VAL A 114 3.13 15.93 13.13
C VAL A 114 2.07 16.84 13.71
N ALA A 115 0.80 16.45 13.57
CA ALA A 115 -0.30 17.11 14.26
C ALA A 115 -0.32 16.67 15.72
N VAL A 116 -0.37 17.62 16.63
CA VAL A 116 -0.30 17.38 18.08
C VAL A 116 -1.51 18.03 18.77
N PRO A 117 -1.93 17.55 19.95
CA PRO A 117 -2.97 18.21 20.73
C PRO A 117 -2.53 19.61 21.18
N ASP A 118 -3.45 20.56 21.14
CA ASP A 118 -3.22 21.93 21.62
C ASP A 118 -3.40 22.01 23.15
N ASN A 119 -2.50 21.36 23.90
CA ASN A 119 -2.58 21.22 25.35
C ASN A 119 -1.33 21.71 26.11
N GLY A 120 -0.44 22.43 25.43
CA GLY A 120 0.80 22.95 26.01
C GLY A 120 1.93 21.94 26.18
N GLN A 121 1.71 20.65 25.94
CA GLN A 121 2.73 19.59 26.11
C GLN A 121 3.83 19.65 25.04
N LEU A 122 3.58 20.30 23.91
CA LEU A 122 4.59 20.48 22.87
C LEU A 122 5.82 21.25 23.37
N ILE A 123 5.66 22.20 24.29
CA ILE A 123 6.75 22.98 24.89
C ILE A 123 7.73 22.04 25.60
N ASP A 124 7.22 21.03 26.31
CA ASP A 124 8.06 20.05 27.01
C ASP A 124 8.90 19.24 26.04
N VAL A 125 8.35 18.89 24.86
CA VAL A 125 9.08 18.18 23.81
C VAL A 125 10.14 19.09 23.18
N GLN A 126 9.80 20.35 22.89
CA GLN A 126 10.72 21.31 22.26
C GLN A 126 11.89 21.70 23.17
N SER A 127 11.70 21.66 24.50
CA SER A 127 12.72 22.00 25.48
C SER A 127 13.57 20.80 25.94
N ALA A 128 13.16 19.58 25.59
CA ALA A 128 13.88 18.37 25.99
C ALA A 128 15.10 18.12 25.10
N GLU A 129 16.15 17.61 25.73
CA GLU A 129 17.32 17.07 25.03
C GLU A 129 17.05 15.62 24.61
N GLN A 130 17.74 15.16 23.55
CA GLN A 130 17.65 13.77 23.07
C GLN A 130 16.21 13.27 22.89
N VAL A 131 15.48 13.95 22.03
CA VAL A 131 14.10 13.60 21.68
C VAL A 131 14.06 12.66 20.47
N GLY A 132 13.14 11.72 20.49
CA GLY A 132 12.80 10.84 19.37
C GLY A 132 11.30 10.77 19.17
N ILE A 133 10.92 10.15 18.07
CA ILE A 133 9.52 9.87 17.72
C ILE A 133 9.42 8.43 17.24
N GLN A 134 8.34 7.76 17.59
CA GLN A 134 8.07 6.39 17.12
C GLN A 134 6.60 6.20 16.75
N LEU A 135 6.36 5.21 15.91
CA LEU A 135 5.01 4.77 15.59
C LEU A 135 4.27 4.32 16.86
N PHE A 136 3.00 4.66 16.91
CA PHE A 136 2.07 4.21 17.95
C PHE A 136 1.05 3.23 17.36
N PHE A 137 0.35 2.49 18.22
CA PHE A 137 -0.66 1.54 17.79
C PHE A 137 -1.86 2.27 17.16
N ASP A 138 -2.24 1.85 15.96
CA ASP A 138 -3.35 2.46 15.21
C ASP A 138 -4.70 1.92 15.66
N GLU A 139 -5.13 2.32 16.85
CA GLU A 139 -6.42 1.95 17.42
C GLU A 139 -7.60 2.57 16.67
N THR A 140 -7.40 3.74 16.09
CA THR A 140 -8.44 4.47 15.36
C THR A 140 -8.93 3.72 14.13
N SER A 141 -8.02 3.14 13.34
CA SER A 141 -8.40 2.33 12.18
C SER A 141 -9.23 1.11 12.57
N TYR A 142 -8.88 0.44 13.67
CA TYR A 142 -9.66 -0.68 14.18
C TYR A 142 -11.05 -0.25 14.67
N LYS A 143 -11.13 0.83 15.42
CA LYS A 143 -12.42 1.39 15.87
C LYS A 143 -13.32 1.74 14.69
N THR A 144 -12.75 2.33 13.66
CA THR A 144 -13.48 2.68 12.43
C THR A 144 -14.01 1.43 11.72
N MET A 145 -13.21 0.37 11.62
CA MET A 145 -13.65 -0.91 11.04
C MET A 145 -14.74 -1.60 11.87
N PHE A 146 -14.59 -1.62 13.19
CA PHE A 146 -15.64 -2.17 14.09
C PHE A 146 -16.94 -1.41 13.97
N ASP A 147 -16.89 -0.08 13.98
CA ASP A 147 -18.06 0.77 13.80
C ASP A 147 -18.74 0.51 12.44
N ALA A 148 -17.97 0.38 11.39
CA ALA A 148 -18.50 0.05 10.07
C ALA A 148 -19.21 -1.32 10.06
N LEU A 149 -18.61 -2.36 10.64
CA LEU A 149 -19.23 -3.68 10.73
C LEU A 149 -20.52 -3.65 11.54
N ASP A 150 -20.53 -2.98 12.69
CA ASP A 150 -21.72 -2.86 13.54
C ASP A 150 -22.87 -2.12 12.81
N HIS A 151 -22.53 -1.06 12.08
CA HIS A 151 -23.49 -0.32 11.29
C HIS A 151 -24.07 -1.16 10.14
N VAL A 152 -23.23 -1.90 9.43
CA VAL A 152 -23.66 -2.76 8.32
C VAL A 152 -24.51 -3.93 8.80
N ILE A 153 -24.16 -4.57 9.92
CA ILE A 153 -24.96 -5.65 10.53
C ILE A 153 -26.39 -5.18 10.83
N LYS A 154 -26.53 -3.96 11.31
CA LYS A 154 -27.83 -3.33 11.61
C LYS A 154 -28.45 -2.62 10.40
N GLY A 155 -27.73 -2.57 9.29
CA GLY A 155 -28.09 -1.79 8.10
C GLY A 155 -29.43 -2.19 7.51
N LYS A 156 -30.22 -1.19 7.11
CA LYS A 156 -31.50 -1.30 6.42
C LYS A 156 -31.44 -0.55 5.09
N GLY A 157 -32.50 -0.69 4.28
CA GLY A 157 -32.58 -0.01 2.99
C GLY A 157 -31.51 -0.47 2.02
N ARG A 158 -30.88 0.45 1.32
CA ARG A 158 -29.88 0.11 0.29
C ARG A 158 -28.65 -0.59 0.86
N LEU A 159 -28.17 -0.15 2.01
CA LEU A 159 -27.03 -0.80 2.68
C LEU A 159 -27.35 -2.25 3.07
N GLY A 160 -28.51 -2.50 3.64
CA GLY A 160 -28.96 -3.86 3.97
C GLY A 160 -29.12 -4.73 2.72
N TYR A 161 -29.63 -4.18 1.63
CA TYR A 161 -29.74 -4.86 0.34
C TYR A 161 -28.36 -5.26 -0.21
N LEU A 162 -27.40 -4.34 -0.26
CA LEU A 162 -26.04 -4.63 -0.72
C LEU A 162 -25.35 -5.67 0.15
N ARG A 163 -25.50 -5.57 1.47
CA ARG A 163 -25.01 -6.56 2.42
C ARG A 163 -25.52 -7.96 2.08
N ASP A 164 -26.82 -8.12 1.97
CA ASP A 164 -27.44 -9.43 1.70
C ASP A 164 -27.10 -9.94 0.31
N LEU A 165 -26.97 -9.05 -0.67
CA LEU A 165 -26.57 -9.39 -2.03
C LEU A 165 -25.14 -9.97 -2.08
N PHE A 166 -24.17 -9.33 -1.43
CA PHE A 166 -22.76 -9.70 -1.52
C PHE A 166 -22.44 -11.07 -0.91
N TYR A 167 -23.24 -11.51 0.06
CA TYR A 167 -23.04 -12.80 0.73
C TYR A 167 -24.01 -13.91 0.26
N SER A 168 -24.71 -13.69 -0.82
CA SER A 168 -25.65 -14.64 -1.39
C SER A 168 -25.38 -14.90 -2.87
N HIS A 169 -26.02 -15.93 -3.41
CA HIS A 169 -26.00 -16.23 -4.85
C HIS A 169 -27.10 -15.47 -5.63
N GLN A 170 -27.81 -14.56 -4.99
CA GLN A 170 -28.75 -13.69 -5.68
C GLN A 170 -28.03 -12.89 -6.77
N LYS A 171 -28.62 -12.83 -7.96
CA LYS A 171 -28.03 -12.07 -9.07
C LYS A 171 -28.11 -10.57 -8.81
N ALA A 172 -27.02 -9.87 -9.08
CA ALA A 172 -26.99 -8.43 -9.10
C ALA A 172 -27.84 -7.88 -10.26
N GLU A 173 -28.50 -6.75 -10.01
CA GLU A 173 -29.27 -6.07 -11.04
C GLU A 173 -28.37 -5.26 -11.98
N THR A 174 -28.81 -5.10 -13.22
CA THR A 174 -28.13 -4.34 -14.26
C THR A 174 -29.09 -3.42 -15.01
N PHE A 175 -28.54 -2.32 -15.52
CA PHE A 175 -29.21 -1.50 -16.52
C PHE A 175 -29.12 -2.18 -17.89
N SER A 176 -30.04 -1.83 -18.80
CA SER A 176 -30.04 -2.31 -20.18
C SER A 176 -29.90 -1.13 -21.15
N PHE A 177 -28.74 -1.04 -21.76
CA PHE A 177 -28.48 -0.10 -22.87
C PHE A 177 -27.40 -0.66 -23.79
N ALA A 178 -27.29 -0.11 -25.01
CA ALA A 178 -26.33 -0.57 -25.98
C ALA A 178 -24.87 -0.37 -25.50
N PRO A 179 -23.97 -1.31 -25.76
CA PRO A 179 -22.57 -1.18 -25.39
C PRO A 179 -21.91 0.01 -26.10
N LEU A 180 -21.06 0.73 -25.37
CA LEU A 180 -20.23 1.78 -25.92
C LEU A 180 -18.97 1.20 -26.52
N HIS A 181 -18.44 1.86 -27.54
CA HIS A 181 -17.19 1.49 -28.18
C HIS A 181 -16.09 2.51 -27.83
N PHE A 182 -14.93 1.98 -27.45
CA PHE A 182 -13.74 2.77 -27.08
C PHE A 182 -12.55 2.34 -27.95
N PRO A 183 -12.24 3.09 -29.03
CA PRO A 183 -11.18 2.69 -29.99
C PRO A 183 -9.79 2.50 -29.37
N TYR A 184 -9.52 3.16 -28.24
CA TYR A 184 -8.25 3.12 -27.53
C TYR A 184 -8.16 2.02 -26.44
N LEU A 185 -9.22 1.27 -26.23
CA LEU A 185 -9.24 0.12 -25.33
C LEU A 185 -9.22 -1.19 -26.10
N ASN A 186 -8.58 -2.21 -25.54
CA ASN A 186 -8.71 -3.56 -26.07
C ASN A 186 -10.09 -4.17 -25.76
N PRO A 187 -10.47 -5.31 -26.39
CA PRO A 187 -11.81 -5.87 -26.22
C PRO A 187 -12.22 -6.16 -24.77
N THR A 188 -11.32 -6.70 -23.94
CA THR A 188 -11.68 -7.01 -22.55
C THR A 188 -11.70 -5.78 -21.66
N GLN A 189 -10.88 -4.78 -21.93
CA GLN A 189 -10.96 -3.48 -21.26
C GLN A 189 -12.27 -2.78 -21.59
N GLU A 190 -12.66 -2.75 -22.86
CA GLU A 190 -13.94 -2.20 -23.31
C GLU A 190 -15.12 -2.92 -22.66
N ASP A 191 -15.11 -4.25 -22.63
CA ASP A 191 -16.13 -5.05 -21.97
C ASP A 191 -16.23 -4.73 -20.47
N ALA A 192 -15.08 -4.58 -19.80
CA ALA A 192 -15.04 -4.21 -18.39
C ALA A 192 -15.67 -2.84 -18.12
N VAL A 193 -15.36 -1.83 -18.94
CA VAL A 193 -15.97 -0.49 -18.82
C VAL A 193 -17.49 -0.57 -19.03
N ASN A 194 -17.94 -1.28 -20.06
CA ASN A 194 -19.36 -1.45 -20.31
C ASN A 194 -20.09 -2.15 -19.15
N LYS A 195 -19.50 -3.21 -18.59
CA LYS A 195 -20.09 -3.91 -17.43
C LYS A 195 -20.14 -3.03 -16.18
N VAL A 196 -19.16 -2.17 -15.97
CA VAL A 196 -19.21 -1.16 -14.91
C VAL A 196 -20.39 -0.21 -15.12
N LEU A 197 -20.60 0.28 -16.33
CA LEU A 197 -21.68 1.21 -16.65
C LEU A 197 -23.05 0.55 -16.54
N TRP A 198 -23.18 -0.72 -16.88
CA TRP A 198 -24.43 -1.48 -16.74
C TRP A 198 -24.73 -1.90 -15.30
N ALA A 199 -23.74 -2.00 -14.44
CA ALA A 199 -23.95 -2.44 -13.07
C ALA A 199 -24.84 -1.47 -12.31
N LYS A 200 -25.93 -1.98 -11.77
CA LYS A 200 -26.80 -1.26 -10.85
C LYS A 200 -26.36 -1.41 -9.40
N ASP A 201 -25.79 -2.55 -9.07
CA ASP A 201 -25.38 -2.91 -7.71
C ASP A 201 -23.87 -3.02 -7.56
N VAL A 202 -23.24 -3.90 -8.35
CA VAL A 202 -21.82 -4.23 -8.22
C VAL A 202 -21.24 -4.71 -9.55
N ALA A 203 -19.98 -4.36 -9.79
CA ALA A 203 -19.14 -4.96 -10.83
C ALA A 203 -17.71 -5.10 -10.33
N ILE A 204 -16.99 -6.07 -10.88
CA ILE A 204 -15.58 -6.34 -10.55
C ILE A 204 -14.75 -6.33 -11.83
N VAL A 205 -13.69 -5.55 -11.82
CA VAL A 205 -12.63 -5.57 -12.84
C VAL A 205 -11.47 -6.39 -12.27
N HIS A 206 -11.33 -7.62 -12.75
CA HIS A 206 -10.21 -8.48 -12.38
C HIS A 206 -9.06 -8.23 -13.35
N GLY A 207 -8.01 -7.58 -12.86
CA GLY A 207 -6.84 -7.17 -13.65
C GLY A 207 -5.57 -7.92 -13.28
N PRO A 208 -5.23 -9.01 -13.97
CA PRO A 208 -3.92 -9.64 -13.86
C PRO A 208 -2.78 -8.66 -14.12
N PRO A 209 -1.52 -9.00 -13.75
CA PRO A 209 -0.38 -8.10 -13.91
C PRO A 209 -0.22 -7.61 -15.34
N GLY A 210 -0.01 -6.31 -15.51
CA GLY A 210 0.27 -5.71 -16.80
C GLY A 210 -0.91 -5.58 -17.77
N THR A 211 -2.14 -5.84 -17.32
CA THR A 211 -3.34 -5.81 -18.19
C THR A 211 -4.01 -4.45 -18.29
N GLY A 212 -3.46 -3.41 -17.66
CA GLY A 212 -4.03 -2.07 -17.71
C GLY A 212 -5.26 -1.90 -16.82
N LYS A 213 -5.29 -2.53 -15.67
CA LYS A 213 -6.38 -2.44 -14.69
C LYS A 213 -6.68 -0.99 -14.30
N THR A 214 -5.66 -0.23 -13.93
CA THR A 214 -5.84 1.18 -13.51
C THR A 214 -6.30 2.05 -14.68
N THR A 215 -5.75 1.88 -15.86
CA THR A 215 -6.19 2.58 -17.08
C THR A 215 -7.67 2.29 -17.37
N THR A 216 -8.08 1.04 -17.29
CA THR A 216 -9.47 0.62 -17.49
C THR A 216 -10.40 1.23 -16.44
N LEU A 217 -9.97 1.22 -15.18
CA LEU A 217 -10.75 1.80 -14.09
C LEU A 217 -10.91 3.32 -14.23
N VAL A 218 -9.87 4.02 -14.65
CA VAL A 218 -9.90 5.45 -14.93
C VAL A 218 -10.91 5.78 -16.03
N GLU A 219 -10.94 5.00 -17.10
CA GLU A 219 -11.94 5.18 -18.17
C GLU A 219 -13.37 4.86 -17.68
N ALA A 220 -13.55 3.85 -16.84
CA ALA A 220 -14.84 3.55 -16.22
C ALA A 220 -15.32 4.70 -15.32
N ILE A 221 -14.42 5.30 -14.55
CA ILE A 221 -14.72 6.48 -13.72
C ILE A 221 -15.09 7.67 -14.61
N TYR A 222 -14.30 7.96 -15.64
CA TYR A 222 -14.55 9.04 -16.59
C TYR A 222 -15.93 8.92 -17.23
N GLU A 223 -16.29 7.74 -17.73
CA GLU A 223 -17.61 7.49 -18.33
C GLU A 223 -18.74 7.54 -17.30
N THR A 224 -18.53 7.09 -16.08
CA THR A 224 -19.51 7.22 -14.99
C THR A 224 -19.79 8.69 -14.67
N LEU A 225 -18.77 9.55 -14.69
CA LEU A 225 -18.91 10.99 -14.45
C LEU A 225 -19.68 11.74 -15.55
N ARG A 226 -19.91 11.13 -16.70
CA ARG A 226 -20.83 11.67 -17.71
C ARG A 226 -22.30 11.49 -17.33
N ARG A 227 -22.60 10.63 -16.37
CA ARG A 227 -23.95 10.30 -15.87
C ARG A 227 -24.16 10.71 -14.43
N GLU A 228 -23.12 10.79 -13.64
CA GLU A 228 -23.13 11.19 -12.24
C GLU A 228 -22.28 12.43 -12.05
N ASN A 229 -22.68 13.30 -11.12
CA ASN A 229 -21.95 14.53 -10.86
C ASN A 229 -20.62 14.27 -10.13
N GLN A 230 -20.61 13.32 -9.20
CA GLN A 230 -19.48 13.06 -8.32
C GLN A 230 -19.42 11.59 -7.92
N VAL A 231 -18.23 11.02 -7.85
CA VAL A 231 -17.98 9.66 -7.37
C VAL A 231 -16.96 9.64 -6.24
N LEU A 232 -17.01 8.59 -5.43
CA LEU A 232 -16.02 8.29 -4.39
C LEU A 232 -15.04 7.23 -4.91
N VAL A 233 -13.75 7.50 -4.80
CA VAL A 233 -12.66 6.58 -5.19
C VAL A 233 -11.80 6.29 -3.98
N CYS A 234 -11.67 5.02 -3.62
CA CYS A 234 -10.90 4.58 -2.47
C CYS A 234 -9.89 3.48 -2.83
N ALA A 235 -8.85 3.36 -2.02
CA ALA A 235 -7.95 2.23 -1.99
C ALA A 235 -7.43 2.01 -0.57
N GLN A 236 -6.83 0.83 -0.32
CA GLN A 236 -6.28 0.51 0.99
C GLN A 236 -5.08 1.40 1.35
N SER A 237 -4.16 1.63 0.42
CA SER A 237 -2.94 2.40 0.65
C SER A 237 -3.01 3.80 0.08
N ASN A 238 -2.28 4.73 0.71
CA ASN A 238 -2.09 6.08 0.18
C ASN A 238 -1.44 6.07 -1.20
N MET A 239 -0.48 5.17 -1.43
CA MET A 239 0.19 5.05 -2.73
C MET A 239 -0.78 4.70 -3.86
N ALA A 240 -1.69 3.77 -3.63
CA ALA A 240 -2.70 3.39 -4.62
C ALA A 240 -3.68 4.54 -4.90
N VAL A 241 -4.09 5.27 -3.87
CA VAL A 241 -4.95 6.46 -4.02
C VAL A 241 -4.24 7.55 -4.82
N ASP A 242 -2.97 7.82 -4.52
CA ASP A 242 -2.17 8.81 -5.25
C ASP A 242 -2.03 8.45 -6.72
N TRP A 243 -1.76 7.18 -7.01
CA TRP A 243 -1.57 6.67 -8.36
C TRP A 243 -2.82 6.85 -9.23
N ILE A 244 -3.98 6.42 -8.71
CA ILE A 244 -5.24 6.57 -9.46
C ILE A 244 -5.67 8.04 -9.58
N SER A 245 -5.43 8.85 -8.56
CA SER A 245 -5.70 10.30 -8.57
C SER A 245 -4.89 11.01 -9.65
N GLU A 246 -3.61 10.70 -9.76
CA GLU A 246 -2.74 11.28 -10.79
C GLU A 246 -3.23 10.92 -12.20
N LYS A 247 -3.58 9.66 -12.43
CA LYS A 247 -4.11 9.23 -13.73
C LYS A 247 -5.46 9.85 -14.07
N LEU A 248 -6.33 10.06 -13.10
CA LEU A 248 -7.58 10.78 -13.29
C LEU A 248 -7.34 12.24 -13.66
N MET A 249 -6.38 12.89 -13.00
CA MET A 249 -5.98 14.27 -13.34
C MET A 249 -5.39 14.36 -14.74
N ASP A 250 -4.57 13.42 -15.16
CA ASP A 250 -4.03 13.35 -16.52
C ASP A 250 -5.15 13.23 -17.57
N ARG A 251 -6.27 12.61 -17.18
CA ARG A 251 -7.48 12.52 -18.01
C ARG A 251 -8.36 13.78 -17.96
N GLY A 252 -7.95 14.79 -17.19
CA GLY A 252 -8.66 16.07 -17.07
C GLY A 252 -9.80 16.08 -16.04
N VAL A 253 -9.85 15.11 -15.15
CA VAL A 253 -10.85 15.02 -14.08
C VAL A 253 -10.44 15.86 -12.87
N ASN A 254 -11.37 16.63 -12.33
CA ASN A 254 -11.15 17.39 -11.10
C ASN A 254 -11.25 16.46 -9.88
N VAL A 255 -10.10 16.13 -9.30
CA VAL A 255 -9.96 15.25 -8.13
C VAL A 255 -9.71 16.09 -6.88
N LEU A 256 -10.44 15.80 -5.80
CA LEU A 256 -10.14 16.30 -4.47
C LEU A 256 -9.62 15.15 -3.60
N ARG A 257 -8.33 15.18 -3.30
CA ARG A 257 -7.64 14.18 -2.48
C ARG A 257 -7.79 14.52 -1.00
N ILE A 258 -8.45 13.67 -0.26
CA ILE A 258 -8.52 13.76 1.20
C ILE A 258 -7.35 12.99 1.81
N GLY A 259 -6.50 13.69 2.52
CA GLY A 259 -5.23 13.18 3.03
C GLY A 259 -4.03 13.65 2.20
N ASN A 260 -2.83 13.50 2.74
CA ASN A 260 -1.61 13.92 2.05
C ASN A 260 -1.03 12.80 1.19
N PRO A 261 -0.51 13.10 0.00
CA PRO A 261 0.12 12.11 -0.86
C PRO A 261 1.44 11.60 -0.27
N THR A 262 1.81 10.37 -0.65
CA THR A 262 3.08 9.76 -0.25
C THR A 262 4.28 10.34 -0.97
N ARG A 263 4.06 10.90 -2.16
CA ARG A 263 5.10 11.61 -2.94
C ARG A 263 4.75 13.07 -3.04
N VAL A 264 5.73 13.90 -2.84
CA VAL A 264 5.56 15.35 -2.83
C VAL A 264 6.16 15.95 -4.09
N ASN A 265 5.29 16.38 -4.98
CA ASN A 265 5.62 17.26 -6.08
C ASN A 265 4.46 18.24 -6.28
N ASP A 266 4.69 19.32 -6.96
CA ASP A 266 3.70 20.39 -7.13
C ASP A 266 2.40 19.87 -7.77
N LYS A 267 2.50 18.93 -8.69
CA LYS A 267 1.34 18.33 -9.35
C LYS A 267 0.48 17.54 -8.35
N MET A 268 1.09 16.70 -7.51
CA MET A 268 0.37 15.90 -6.52
C MET A 268 -0.22 16.75 -5.40
N LEU A 269 0.48 17.79 -4.97
CA LEU A 269 -0.02 18.71 -3.97
C LEU A 269 -1.21 19.53 -4.47
N SER A 270 -1.26 19.87 -5.75
CA SER A 270 -2.28 20.75 -6.33
C SER A 270 -3.72 20.21 -6.22
N PHE A 271 -3.91 18.91 -6.09
CA PHE A 271 -5.22 18.29 -5.94
C PHE A 271 -5.58 17.87 -4.50
N THR A 272 -4.68 18.13 -3.52
CA THR A 272 -4.95 17.85 -2.12
C THR A 272 -5.94 18.85 -1.54
N TYR A 273 -6.79 18.38 -0.63
CA TYR A 273 -7.76 19.22 0.08
C TYR A 273 -7.08 20.40 0.77
N GLU A 274 -5.98 20.18 1.50
CA GLU A 274 -5.27 21.22 2.24
C GLU A 274 -4.79 22.36 1.32
N ARG A 275 -4.15 22.02 0.20
CA ARG A 275 -3.64 23.02 -0.75
C ARG A 275 -4.76 23.79 -1.44
N ARG A 276 -5.83 23.14 -1.80
CA ARG A 276 -6.99 23.82 -2.39
C ARG A 276 -7.72 24.69 -1.40
N PHE A 277 -7.79 24.26 -0.14
CA PHE A 277 -8.36 25.06 0.94
C PHE A 277 -7.55 26.33 1.15
N GLU A 278 -6.23 26.25 1.23
CA GLU A 278 -5.31 27.38 1.37
C GLU A 278 -5.35 28.33 0.16
N ALA A 279 -5.56 27.80 -1.04
CA ALA A 279 -5.62 28.60 -2.27
C ALA A 279 -6.98 29.31 -2.47
N HIS A 280 -7.98 29.04 -1.65
CA HIS A 280 -9.29 29.66 -1.76
C HIS A 280 -9.22 31.17 -1.42
N PRO A 281 -9.90 32.05 -2.16
CA PRO A 281 -9.87 33.51 -1.91
C PRO A 281 -10.26 33.94 -0.49
N ASP A 282 -11.15 33.18 0.15
CA ASP A 282 -11.61 33.47 1.51
C ASP A 282 -10.67 32.95 2.61
N TYR A 283 -9.62 32.19 2.25
CA TYR A 283 -8.74 31.57 3.23
C TYR A 283 -7.97 32.58 4.08
N ASP A 284 -7.44 33.63 3.49
CA ASP A 284 -6.68 34.67 4.22
C ASP A 284 -7.52 35.33 5.32
N GLN A 285 -8.80 35.61 5.02
CA GLN A 285 -9.74 36.12 6.00
C GLN A 285 -10.02 35.10 7.10
N LEU A 286 -10.24 33.85 6.75
CA LEU A 286 -10.45 32.78 7.72
C LEU A 286 -9.24 32.61 8.63
N TRP A 287 -8.03 32.59 8.05
CA TRP A 287 -6.79 32.46 8.80
C TRP A 287 -6.63 33.62 9.82
N ALA A 288 -6.90 34.86 9.41
CA ALA A 288 -6.85 36.04 10.27
C ALA A 288 -7.85 35.91 11.44
N ILE A 289 -9.06 35.45 11.17
CA ILE A 289 -10.09 35.24 12.20
C ILE A 289 -9.68 34.15 13.18
N ARG A 290 -9.17 33.02 12.68
CA ARG A 290 -8.66 31.91 13.52
C ARG A 290 -7.51 32.39 14.42
N LYS A 291 -6.60 33.18 13.87
CA LYS A 291 -5.53 33.81 14.65
C LYS A 291 -6.07 34.70 15.74
N ALA A 292 -7.04 35.57 15.43
CA ALA A 292 -7.68 36.46 16.40
C ALA A 292 -8.39 35.68 17.53
N ILE A 293 -9.04 34.55 17.21
CA ILE A 293 -9.65 33.65 18.20
C ILE A 293 -8.59 33.08 19.15
N ARG A 294 -7.46 32.62 18.61
CA ARG A 294 -6.36 32.08 19.44
C ARG A 294 -5.77 33.13 20.36
N GLU A 295 -5.51 34.33 19.83
CA GLU A 295 -5.01 35.46 20.62
C GLU A 295 -5.99 35.86 21.72
N LEU A 296 -7.28 35.92 21.40
CA LEU A 296 -8.32 36.28 22.38
C LEU A 296 -8.41 35.22 23.50
N ARG A 297 -8.28 33.95 23.18
CA ARG A 297 -8.26 32.86 24.17
C ARG A 297 -7.01 32.89 25.06
N ALA A 298 -5.85 33.23 24.50
CA ALA A 298 -4.59 33.37 25.24
C ALA A 298 -4.63 34.49 26.29
N HIS A 299 -5.39 35.56 26.02
CA HIS A 299 -5.53 36.75 26.89
C HIS A 299 -6.84 36.77 27.69
N ARG A 300 -7.40 35.61 28.00
CA ARG A 300 -8.68 35.48 28.72
C ARG A 300 -8.66 36.18 30.06
N LYS A 301 -9.51 37.23 30.22
CA LYS A 301 -9.81 37.86 31.51
C LYS A 301 -11.13 37.31 32.05
N ARG A 302 -11.14 36.88 33.33
CA ARG A 302 -12.36 36.36 33.97
C ARG A 302 -13.42 37.48 34.10
N GLY A 303 -14.68 37.16 33.76
CA GLY A 303 -15.86 37.98 34.05
C GLY A 303 -16.16 39.10 33.05
N ASN A 304 -15.78 38.98 31.79
CA ASN A 304 -16.06 40.02 30.77
C ASN A 304 -17.07 39.51 29.73
N ASP A 305 -18.32 39.96 29.79
CA ASP A 305 -19.38 39.63 28.84
C ASP A 305 -19.03 40.06 27.40
N SER A 306 -18.33 41.16 27.24
CA SER A 306 -17.82 41.61 25.93
C SER A 306 -16.85 40.64 25.30
N TYR A 307 -16.04 39.93 26.09
CA TYR A 307 -15.14 38.87 25.63
C TYR A 307 -15.92 37.71 24.98
N HIS A 308 -16.94 37.23 25.66
CA HIS A 308 -17.75 36.12 25.18
C HIS A 308 -18.50 36.47 23.88
N GLN A 309 -19.09 37.68 23.82
CA GLN A 309 -19.77 38.15 22.61
C GLN A 309 -18.80 38.26 21.42
N LYS A 310 -17.62 38.83 21.64
CA LYS A 310 -16.60 38.95 20.59
C LYS A 310 -16.10 37.58 20.12
N LEU A 311 -15.85 36.68 21.05
CA LEU A 311 -15.41 35.32 20.73
C LEU A 311 -16.47 34.55 19.91
N GLU A 312 -17.74 34.63 20.29
CA GLU A 312 -18.82 33.96 19.56
C GLU A 312 -18.99 34.55 18.14
N ARG A 313 -18.96 35.85 17.95
CA ARG A 313 -19.00 36.48 16.62
C ARG A 313 -17.85 36.01 15.72
N LEU A 314 -16.63 35.92 16.26
CA LEU A 314 -15.47 35.43 15.51
C LEU A 314 -15.62 33.95 15.14
N LYS A 315 -16.12 33.13 16.05
CA LYS A 315 -16.39 31.72 15.78
C LYS A 315 -17.46 31.52 14.69
N GLU A 316 -18.57 32.26 14.79
CA GLU A 316 -19.64 32.22 13.79
C GLU A 316 -19.11 32.63 12.41
N ARG A 317 -18.31 33.68 12.32
CA ARG A 317 -17.73 34.11 11.05
C ARG A 317 -16.72 33.12 10.51
N ALA A 318 -15.89 32.55 11.36
CA ALA A 318 -14.95 31.47 10.96
C ALA A 318 -15.69 30.25 10.42
N THR A 319 -16.75 29.81 11.10
CA THR A 319 -17.58 28.70 10.67
C THR A 319 -18.25 28.97 9.32
N GLU A 320 -18.79 30.18 9.14
CA GLU A 320 -19.42 30.58 7.87
C GLU A 320 -18.42 30.53 6.70
N LEU A 321 -17.21 31.06 6.88
CA LEU A 321 -16.17 31.02 5.85
C LEU A 321 -15.70 29.59 5.56
N GLU A 322 -15.52 28.79 6.59
CA GLU A 322 -15.13 27.39 6.45
C GLU A 322 -16.18 26.58 5.68
N VAL A 323 -17.46 26.74 6.00
CA VAL A 323 -18.56 26.11 5.28
C VAL A 323 -18.60 26.56 3.82
N ARG A 324 -18.36 27.85 3.55
CA ARG A 324 -18.33 28.38 2.18
C ARG A 324 -17.18 27.79 1.37
N ILE A 325 -15.97 27.74 1.92
CA ILE A 325 -14.81 27.15 1.25
C ILE A 325 -15.06 25.68 0.96
N ASN A 326 -15.51 24.91 1.95
CA ASN A 326 -15.79 23.50 1.79
C ASN A 326 -16.90 23.23 0.75
N ALA A 327 -17.98 24.01 0.77
CA ALA A 327 -19.04 23.88 -0.21
C ALA A 327 -18.55 24.09 -1.64
N GLN A 328 -17.66 25.05 -1.86
CA GLN A 328 -17.06 25.29 -3.17
C GLN A 328 -16.10 24.17 -3.58
N LEU A 329 -15.19 23.75 -2.71
CA LEU A 329 -14.22 22.68 -3.01
C LEU A 329 -14.92 21.35 -3.34
N PHE A 330 -15.90 20.95 -2.52
CA PHE A 330 -16.66 19.72 -2.73
C PHE A 330 -17.62 19.82 -3.93
N GLY A 331 -18.18 21.01 -4.18
CA GLY A 331 -19.06 21.26 -5.31
C GLY A 331 -18.37 21.19 -6.67
N GLU A 332 -17.11 21.61 -6.74
CA GLU A 332 -16.30 21.61 -7.96
C GLU A 332 -15.65 20.25 -8.22
N ALA A 333 -15.41 19.44 -7.18
CA ALA A 333 -14.79 18.14 -7.31
C ALA A 333 -15.71 17.14 -8.01
N ARG A 334 -15.16 16.43 -9.01
CA ARG A 334 -15.86 15.34 -9.69
C ARG A 334 -15.54 13.99 -9.04
N VAL A 335 -14.35 13.85 -8.47
CA VAL A 335 -13.89 12.68 -7.73
C VAL A 335 -13.40 13.12 -6.35
N ILE A 336 -13.92 12.44 -5.32
CA ILE A 336 -13.35 12.48 -3.99
C ILE A 336 -12.49 11.23 -3.83
N ALA A 337 -11.20 11.40 -3.56
CA ALA A 337 -10.25 10.30 -3.45
C ALA A 337 -9.66 10.24 -2.03
N CYS A 338 -9.68 9.05 -1.43
CA CYS A 338 -9.15 8.82 -0.09
C CYS A 338 -8.83 7.33 0.13
N THR A 339 -8.12 7.02 1.22
CA THR A 339 -8.01 5.63 1.66
C THR A 339 -9.37 5.10 2.15
N LEU A 340 -9.50 3.79 2.28
CA LEU A 340 -10.73 3.18 2.80
C LEU A 340 -11.07 3.72 4.20
N VAL A 341 -10.10 3.72 5.11
CA VAL A 341 -10.26 4.30 6.45
C VAL A 341 -10.45 5.82 6.38
N GLY A 342 -9.76 6.48 5.46
CA GLY A 342 -9.88 7.91 5.21
C GLY A 342 -11.29 8.36 4.78
N SER A 343 -12.11 7.46 4.26
CA SER A 343 -13.51 7.76 3.91
C SER A 343 -14.40 8.04 5.13
N ALA A 344 -13.95 7.67 6.32
CA ALA A 344 -14.59 8.04 7.59
C ALA A 344 -14.15 9.43 8.10
N ASN A 345 -13.35 10.17 7.33
CA ASN A 345 -12.91 11.52 7.69
C ASN A 345 -14.12 12.41 7.95
N ARG A 346 -13.99 13.26 8.97
CA ARG A 346 -15.02 14.21 9.37
C ARG A 346 -15.50 15.11 8.23
N LEU A 347 -14.63 15.44 7.28
CA LEU A 347 -14.98 16.21 6.09
C LEU A 347 -16.04 15.54 5.21
N LEU A 348 -16.13 14.21 5.25
CA LEU A 348 -17.07 13.40 4.47
C LEU A 348 -18.30 12.98 5.27
N GLU A 349 -18.42 13.41 6.52
CA GLU A 349 -19.56 13.08 7.35
C GLU A 349 -20.86 13.60 6.73
N GLY A 350 -21.85 12.72 6.65
CA GLY A 350 -23.16 13.04 6.05
C GLY A 350 -23.18 13.09 4.52
N GLN A 351 -22.06 13.00 3.84
CA GLN A 351 -22.03 12.97 2.38
C GLN A 351 -22.40 11.59 1.83
N LYS A 352 -23.14 11.57 0.72
CA LYS A 352 -23.56 10.37 -0.01
C LYS A 352 -23.13 10.48 -1.47
N PHE A 353 -22.76 9.34 -2.05
CA PHE A 353 -22.35 9.23 -3.44
C PHE A 353 -23.17 8.16 -4.15
N GLY A 354 -23.36 8.29 -5.45
CA GLY A 354 -24.01 7.25 -6.24
C GLY A 354 -23.13 6.01 -6.38
N THR A 355 -21.88 6.20 -6.74
CA THR A 355 -20.91 5.12 -7.02
C THR A 355 -19.63 5.25 -6.21
N LEU A 356 -19.18 4.12 -5.70
CA LEU A 356 -17.86 3.92 -5.10
C LEU A 356 -17.02 3.05 -6.04
N PHE A 357 -15.77 3.48 -6.26
CA PHE A 357 -14.73 2.67 -6.88
C PHE A 357 -13.68 2.33 -5.83
N ILE A 358 -13.38 1.06 -5.66
CA ILE A 358 -12.27 0.60 -4.80
C ILE A 358 -11.20 -0.02 -5.69
N ASP A 359 -10.04 0.60 -5.77
CA ASP A 359 -8.87 0.02 -6.42
C ASP A 359 -8.06 -0.83 -5.43
N GLU A 360 -7.36 -1.82 -5.94
CA GLU A 360 -6.60 -2.79 -5.13
C GLU A 360 -7.47 -3.45 -4.04
N ALA A 361 -8.70 -3.78 -4.38
CA ALA A 361 -9.68 -4.34 -3.46
C ALA A 361 -9.25 -5.71 -2.85
N ALA A 362 -8.42 -6.46 -3.56
CA ALA A 362 -7.88 -7.74 -3.08
C ALA A 362 -6.86 -7.60 -1.94
N GLN A 363 -6.37 -6.40 -1.67
CA GLN A 363 -5.43 -6.11 -0.58
C GLN A 363 -6.10 -5.57 0.69
N ALA A 364 -7.40 -5.34 0.65
CA ALA A 364 -8.14 -4.73 1.74
C ALA A 364 -8.87 -5.78 2.59
N LEU A 365 -8.79 -5.64 3.90
CA LEU A 365 -9.66 -6.39 4.81
C LEU A 365 -11.13 -6.09 4.48
N GLU A 366 -11.97 -7.09 4.60
CA GLU A 366 -13.39 -6.98 4.34
C GLU A 366 -14.05 -5.84 5.13
N ALA A 367 -13.71 -5.72 6.42
CA ALA A 367 -14.20 -4.64 7.28
C ALA A 367 -13.85 -3.24 6.76
N ALA A 368 -12.65 -3.06 6.21
CA ALA A 368 -12.21 -1.78 5.66
C ALA A 368 -13.04 -1.37 4.42
N CYS A 369 -13.39 -2.31 3.57
CA CYS A 369 -14.24 -2.04 2.40
C CYS A 369 -15.64 -1.53 2.80
N TRP A 370 -16.19 -2.01 3.89
CA TRP A 370 -17.49 -1.58 4.37
C TRP A 370 -17.53 -0.13 4.86
N ILE A 371 -16.41 0.46 5.20
CA ILE A 371 -16.36 1.85 5.64
C ILE A 371 -16.95 2.79 4.58
N PRO A 372 -16.41 2.86 3.34
CA PRO A 372 -16.98 3.72 2.30
C PRO A 372 -18.29 3.18 1.71
N ILE A 373 -18.55 1.88 1.72
CA ILE A 373 -19.77 1.30 1.15
C ILE A 373 -21.02 1.86 1.83
N ARG A 374 -20.94 2.23 3.10
CA ARG A 374 -22.04 2.88 3.83
C ARG A 374 -22.52 4.19 3.20
N LYS A 375 -21.72 4.80 2.34
CA LYS A 375 -21.98 6.12 1.74
C LYS A 375 -22.49 6.07 0.30
N VAL A 376 -22.68 4.87 -0.26
CA VAL A 376 -22.90 4.72 -1.70
C VAL A 376 -24.08 3.80 -2.01
N SER A 377 -24.56 3.88 -3.25
CA SER A 377 -25.65 3.03 -3.76
C SER A 377 -25.13 1.89 -4.64
N ARG A 378 -23.94 2.03 -5.21
CA ARG A 378 -23.32 1.13 -6.18
C ARG A 378 -21.84 0.99 -5.87
N VAL A 379 -21.31 -0.22 -6.02
CA VAL A 379 -19.90 -0.55 -5.69
C VAL A 379 -19.20 -1.16 -6.90
N ILE A 380 -18.08 -0.58 -7.28
CA ILE A 380 -17.19 -1.10 -8.32
C ILE A 380 -15.87 -1.46 -7.66
N LEU A 381 -15.47 -2.72 -7.78
CA LEU A 381 -14.20 -3.21 -7.23
C LEU A 381 -13.24 -3.52 -8.37
N ALA A 382 -11.98 -3.14 -8.19
CA ALA A 382 -10.90 -3.52 -9.09
C ALA A 382 -9.74 -4.11 -8.28
N GLY A 383 -9.13 -5.16 -8.79
CA GLY A 383 -8.03 -5.82 -8.12
C GLY A 383 -7.68 -7.15 -8.73
N ASP A 384 -6.80 -7.87 -8.05
CA ASP A 384 -6.37 -9.21 -8.43
C ASP A 384 -6.15 -10.07 -7.18
N HIS A 385 -7.08 -10.96 -6.91
CA HIS A 385 -7.01 -11.87 -5.76
C HIS A 385 -5.97 -12.98 -5.92
N CYS A 386 -5.35 -13.09 -7.08
CA CYS A 386 -4.19 -13.96 -7.33
C CYS A 386 -2.85 -13.29 -7.04
N GLN A 387 -2.86 -12.02 -6.62
CA GLN A 387 -1.71 -11.29 -6.10
C GLN A 387 -1.79 -11.17 -4.57
N LEU A 388 -1.04 -10.23 -3.97
CA LEU A 388 -0.94 -10.16 -2.50
C LEU A 388 -2.29 -9.95 -1.83
N PRO A 389 -2.55 -10.72 -0.75
CA PRO A 389 -3.73 -10.54 0.10
C PRO A 389 -3.52 -9.41 1.12
N PRO A 390 -4.56 -9.07 1.90
CA PRO A 390 -4.38 -8.23 3.08
C PRO A 390 -3.37 -8.82 4.06
N THR A 391 -2.66 -7.96 4.76
CA THR A 391 -1.75 -8.40 5.83
C THR A 391 -2.56 -8.75 7.08
N VAL A 392 -2.40 -9.97 7.58
CA VAL A 392 -2.99 -10.46 8.83
C VAL A 392 -1.87 -11.00 9.72
N LYS A 393 -1.73 -10.44 10.92
CA LYS A 393 -0.65 -10.79 11.87
C LYS A 393 -1.00 -11.98 12.75
N SER A 394 -2.28 -12.17 13.10
CA SER A 394 -2.75 -13.32 13.88
C SER A 394 -2.87 -14.55 12.99
N LEU A 395 -2.06 -15.57 13.25
CA LEU A 395 -2.13 -16.83 12.53
C LEU A 395 -3.49 -17.52 12.74
N ALA A 396 -4.05 -17.44 13.94
CA ALA A 396 -5.35 -18.00 14.24
C ALA A 396 -6.47 -17.33 13.45
N ALA A 397 -6.47 -15.99 13.37
CA ALA A 397 -7.43 -15.23 12.60
C ALA A 397 -7.27 -15.48 11.08
N LEU A 398 -6.04 -15.58 10.59
CA LEU A 398 -5.74 -15.91 9.20
C LEU A 398 -6.29 -17.28 8.81
N LYS A 399 -6.03 -18.31 9.61
CA LYS A 399 -6.54 -19.68 9.40
C LYS A 399 -8.06 -19.76 9.43
N ALA A 400 -8.70 -18.92 10.24
CA ALA A 400 -10.15 -18.85 10.35
C ALA A 400 -10.83 -18.03 9.25
N GLY A 401 -10.07 -17.37 8.37
CA GLY A 401 -10.58 -16.69 7.18
C GLY A 401 -10.62 -15.18 7.22
N LEU A 402 -9.88 -14.52 8.15
CA LEU A 402 -9.82 -13.05 8.17
C LEU A 402 -9.18 -12.47 6.89
N GLY A 403 -8.26 -13.19 6.28
CA GLY A 403 -7.62 -12.79 5.02
C GLY A 403 -8.50 -12.88 3.77
N LYS A 404 -9.69 -13.48 3.86
CA LYS A 404 -10.65 -13.53 2.75
C LYS A 404 -11.26 -12.14 2.54
N THR A 405 -11.08 -11.60 1.34
CA THR A 405 -11.55 -10.26 1.01
C THR A 405 -13.01 -10.23 0.56
N LEU A 406 -13.61 -9.04 0.63
CA LEU A 406 -14.95 -8.84 0.07
C LEU A 406 -14.98 -9.12 -1.44
N MET A 407 -13.92 -8.73 -2.15
CA MET A 407 -13.79 -9.03 -3.58
C MET A 407 -13.83 -10.54 -3.86
N GLU A 408 -13.08 -11.35 -3.11
CA GLU A 408 -13.10 -12.82 -3.26
C GLU A 408 -14.49 -13.40 -3.02
N ARG A 409 -15.21 -12.91 -2.00
CA ARG A 409 -16.59 -13.36 -1.71
C ARG A 409 -17.54 -13.06 -2.86
N ILE A 410 -17.45 -11.86 -3.42
CA ILE A 410 -18.32 -11.47 -4.54
C ILE A 410 -17.95 -12.25 -5.81
N VAL A 411 -16.67 -12.48 -6.08
CA VAL A 411 -16.21 -13.32 -7.20
C VAL A 411 -16.78 -14.73 -7.11
N GLU A 412 -16.76 -15.34 -5.93
CA GLU A 412 -17.29 -16.68 -5.71
C GLU A 412 -18.82 -16.74 -5.84
N ASN A 413 -19.51 -15.74 -5.27
CA ASN A 413 -20.96 -15.71 -5.23
C ASN A 413 -21.60 -15.23 -6.54
N LYS A 414 -20.89 -14.38 -7.30
CA LYS A 414 -21.41 -13.67 -8.48
C LYS A 414 -20.38 -13.62 -9.61
N PRO A 415 -20.00 -14.78 -10.20
CA PRO A 415 -19.03 -14.78 -11.29
C PRO A 415 -19.49 -13.93 -12.49
N GLU A 416 -20.79 -13.72 -12.67
CA GLU A 416 -21.37 -12.92 -13.74
C GLU A 416 -21.03 -11.42 -13.68
N VAL A 417 -20.68 -10.88 -12.50
CA VAL A 417 -20.32 -9.46 -12.36
C VAL A 417 -18.83 -9.20 -12.61
N VAL A 418 -18.05 -10.24 -12.81
CA VAL A 418 -16.58 -10.17 -12.97
C VAL A 418 -16.22 -10.09 -14.44
N THR A 419 -15.34 -9.15 -14.78
CA THR A 419 -14.67 -9.10 -16.07
C THR A 419 -13.18 -9.31 -15.87
N LEU A 420 -12.62 -10.35 -16.47
CA LEU A 420 -11.18 -10.61 -16.49
C LEU A 420 -10.55 -9.84 -17.66
N LEU A 421 -9.55 -9.01 -17.36
CA LEU A 421 -8.70 -8.41 -18.39
C LEU A 421 -7.72 -9.46 -18.90
N LYS A 422 -7.67 -9.69 -20.20
CA LYS A 422 -6.97 -10.84 -20.80
C LYS A 422 -5.71 -10.51 -21.57
N MET A 423 -5.46 -9.24 -21.88
CA MET A 423 -4.27 -8.84 -22.62
C MET A 423 -3.32 -8.05 -21.73
N GLN A 424 -2.10 -8.55 -21.56
CA GLN A 424 -1.06 -7.90 -20.78
C GLN A 424 -0.02 -7.19 -21.67
N TYR A 425 0.51 -6.07 -21.19
CA TYR A 425 1.42 -5.16 -21.92
C TYR A 425 2.79 -4.99 -21.25
N ARG A 426 3.13 -5.87 -20.33
CA ARG A 426 4.35 -5.73 -19.51
C ARG A 426 5.43 -6.72 -19.92
N MET A 427 5.08 -8.00 -19.93
CA MET A 427 6.04 -9.10 -19.88
C MET A 427 6.22 -9.79 -21.21
N ASN A 428 7.45 -10.29 -21.45
CA ASN A 428 7.68 -11.36 -22.40
C ASN A 428 6.68 -12.51 -22.17
N GLU A 429 6.18 -13.10 -23.24
CA GLU A 429 5.16 -14.14 -23.19
C GLU A 429 5.56 -15.35 -22.34
N GLU A 430 6.82 -15.77 -22.40
CA GLU A 430 7.31 -16.90 -21.62
C GLU A 430 7.21 -16.68 -20.11
N ILE A 431 7.43 -15.45 -19.67
CA ILE A 431 7.30 -15.07 -18.25
C ILE A 431 5.85 -15.12 -17.81
N MET A 432 4.93 -14.56 -18.61
CA MET A 432 3.51 -14.53 -18.25
C MET A 432 2.83 -15.88 -18.41
N ARG A 433 3.27 -16.73 -19.33
CA ARG A 433 2.61 -18.02 -19.66
C ARG A 433 2.46 -18.92 -18.43
N PHE A 434 3.49 -19.04 -17.60
CA PHE A 434 3.41 -19.82 -16.38
C PHE A 434 2.34 -19.29 -15.42
N SER A 435 2.35 -17.99 -15.13
CA SER A 435 1.36 -17.37 -14.25
C SER A 435 -0.05 -17.42 -14.83
N SER A 436 -0.19 -17.25 -16.15
CA SER A 436 -1.48 -17.38 -16.84
C SER A 436 -2.08 -18.77 -16.66
N ASP A 437 -1.27 -19.81 -16.85
CA ASP A 437 -1.71 -21.20 -16.71
C ASP A 437 -2.09 -21.54 -15.25
N TRP A 438 -1.25 -21.17 -14.30
CA TRP A 438 -1.48 -21.51 -12.90
C TRP A 438 -2.58 -20.72 -12.22
N PHE A 439 -2.64 -19.39 -12.43
CA PHE A 439 -3.51 -18.50 -11.67
C PHE A 439 -4.73 -18.00 -12.44
N TYR A 440 -4.69 -17.94 -13.76
CA TYR A 440 -5.71 -17.25 -14.57
C TYR A 440 -6.38 -18.14 -15.62
N GLY A 441 -6.36 -19.45 -15.41
CA GLY A 441 -7.03 -20.40 -16.30
C GLY A 441 -6.52 -20.37 -17.74
N ASN A 442 -5.25 -19.99 -17.93
CA ASN A 442 -4.60 -19.83 -19.23
C ASN A 442 -5.28 -18.80 -20.17
N GLN A 443 -5.94 -17.80 -19.59
CA GLN A 443 -6.71 -16.80 -20.35
C GLN A 443 -5.97 -15.51 -20.60
N VAL A 444 -4.82 -15.25 -19.94
CA VAL A 444 -4.05 -14.04 -20.14
C VAL A 444 -3.06 -14.22 -21.28
N GLU A 445 -3.16 -13.36 -22.27
CA GLU A 445 -2.32 -13.35 -23.47
C GLU A 445 -1.44 -12.10 -23.50
N SER A 446 -0.32 -12.19 -24.21
CA SER A 446 0.61 -11.07 -24.37
C SER A 446 0.28 -10.22 -25.59
N ALA A 447 0.28 -8.90 -25.42
CA ALA A 447 0.17 -7.99 -26.55
C ALA A 447 1.33 -8.18 -27.53
N PRO A 448 1.11 -8.03 -28.86
CA PRO A 448 2.15 -8.25 -29.87
C PRO A 448 3.43 -7.47 -29.63
N GLU A 449 3.35 -6.23 -29.14
CA GLU A 449 4.48 -5.35 -28.88
C GLU A 449 5.40 -5.78 -27.74
N VAL A 450 4.94 -6.63 -26.83
CA VAL A 450 5.72 -7.14 -25.70
C VAL A 450 6.02 -8.63 -25.75
N LYS A 451 5.34 -9.34 -26.62
CA LYS A 451 5.32 -10.80 -26.69
C LYS A 451 6.72 -11.44 -26.74
N TYR A 452 7.60 -10.88 -27.53
CA TYR A 452 8.94 -11.39 -27.77
C TYR A 452 10.06 -10.47 -27.27
N ARG A 453 9.72 -9.45 -26.45
CA ARG A 453 10.75 -8.53 -26.03
C ARG A 453 11.79 -9.19 -25.15
N SER A 454 13.05 -8.86 -25.40
CA SER A 454 14.20 -9.35 -24.65
C SER A 454 15.29 -8.28 -24.63
N ILE A 455 16.22 -8.42 -23.67
CA ILE A 455 17.36 -7.51 -23.59
C ILE A 455 18.44 -7.95 -24.57
N LEU A 456 18.73 -9.25 -24.61
CA LEU A 456 19.70 -9.86 -25.49
C LEU A 456 18.99 -10.70 -26.55
N ASP A 457 19.49 -10.70 -27.77
CA ASP A 457 18.96 -11.53 -28.81
C ASP A 457 19.12 -13.01 -28.47
N LEU A 458 18.06 -13.80 -28.71
CA LEU A 458 18.02 -15.25 -28.42
C LEU A 458 18.24 -15.62 -26.95
N ASP A 459 18.10 -14.67 -26.03
CA ASP A 459 18.19 -14.96 -24.60
C ASP A 459 16.95 -15.69 -24.09
N ILE A 460 17.16 -16.59 -23.15
CA ILE A 460 16.07 -17.28 -22.45
C ILE A 460 15.47 -16.33 -21.41
N PRO A 461 14.16 -16.03 -21.45
CA PRO A 461 13.57 -15.04 -20.54
C PRO A 461 13.57 -15.43 -19.06
N MET A 462 13.56 -16.75 -18.77
CA MET A 462 13.53 -17.26 -17.40
C MET A 462 14.63 -18.30 -17.20
N THR A 463 15.39 -18.12 -16.12
CA THR A 463 16.42 -19.08 -15.69
C THR A 463 16.29 -19.34 -14.19
N TRP A 464 16.56 -20.60 -13.80
CA TRP A 464 16.68 -20.99 -12.40
C TRP A 464 18.09 -21.48 -12.13
N ILE A 465 18.80 -20.80 -11.24
CA ILE A 465 20.13 -21.22 -10.76
C ILE A 465 19.90 -22.07 -9.50
N ASP A 466 20.04 -23.37 -9.66
CA ASP A 466 19.84 -24.33 -8.58
C ASP A 466 21.08 -24.39 -7.66
N THR A 467 20.93 -23.87 -6.45
CA THR A 467 22.02 -23.84 -5.47
C THR A 467 22.33 -25.19 -4.83
N SER A 468 21.44 -26.18 -4.96
CA SER A 468 21.67 -27.53 -4.44
C SER A 468 22.76 -28.29 -5.19
N GLN A 469 23.10 -27.86 -6.41
CA GLN A 469 24.11 -28.50 -7.26
C GLN A 469 25.51 -27.88 -7.15
N PHE A 470 25.66 -26.81 -6.38
CA PHE A 470 26.97 -26.20 -6.15
C PHE A 470 27.71 -26.93 -5.04
N GLU A 471 28.63 -27.79 -5.40
CA GLU A 471 29.62 -28.36 -4.49
C GLU A 471 30.87 -27.48 -4.54
N PHE A 472 31.30 -26.96 -3.39
CA PHE A 472 32.64 -26.36 -3.28
C PHE A 472 33.68 -27.47 -3.09
N PRO A 473 34.87 -27.32 -3.67
CA PRO A 473 35.94 -28.28 -3.45
C PRO A 473 36.23 -28.38 -1.94
N ASP A 474 36.30 -29.62 -1.47
CA ASP A 474 36.61 -29.96 -0.08
C ASP A 474 37.79 -29.17 0.46
N ASN A 475 37.55 -28.35 1.46
CA ASN A 475 38.61 -27.78 2.29
C ASN A 475 38.88 -28.75 3.46
N PRO A 476 40.04 -29.37 3.56
CA PRO A 476 40.35 -30.38 4.59
C PRO A 476 40.24 -29.85 6.03
N GLU A 477 40.26 -28.52 6.23
CA GLU A 477 40.22 -27.89 7.55
C GLU A 477 38.79 -27.63 8.05
N HIS A 478 37.79 -27.71 7.18
CA HIS A 478 36.39 -27.59 7.55
C HIS A 478 35.54 -28.63 6.79
N PRO A 479 35.03 -29.67 7.44
CA PRO A 479 34.10 -30.61 6.78
C PRO A 479 32.93 -29.84 6.25
N ALA A 480 32.61 -30.04 4.98
CA ALA A 480 31.65 -29.33 4.18
C ALA A 480 30.29 -29.15 4.89
N GLN A 481 30.08 -27.99 5.52
CA GLN A 481 28.74 -27.49 5.72
C GLN A 481 28.25 -27.02 4.35
N PRO A 482 27.07 -27.44 3.91
CA PRO A 482 26.55 -26.93 2.64
C PRO A 482 26.47 -25.42 2.66
N LEU A 483 27.24 -24.75 1.80
CA LEU A 483 27.42 -23.30 1.78
C LEU A 483 26.11 -22.55 1.56
N PHE A 484 25.18 -23.14 0.82
CA PHE A 484 23.89 -22.55 0.44
C PHE A 484 22.76 -22.98 1.35
N ARG A 485 22.99 -22.97 2.66
CA ARG A 485 21.94 -23.25 3.64
C ARG A 485 21.38 -22.00 4.28
N GLU A 486 20.10 -22.04 4.58
CA GLU A 486 19.44 -20.98 5.34
C GLU A 486 19.95 -20.94 6.78
N GLN A 487 20.02 -19.72 7.33
CA GLN A 487 20.37 -19.47 8.71
C GLN A 487 19.31 -18.60 9.38
N PHE A 488 19.03 -18.87 10.65
CA PHE A 488 18.19 -17.99 11.46
C PHE A 488 18.97 -16.72 11.84
N VAL A 489 18.30 -15.58 11.77
CA VAL A 489 18.88 -14.29 12.17
C VAL A 489 17.93 -13.61 13.15
N GLY A 490 18.38 -13.40 14.38
CA GLY A 490 17.65 -12.70 15.43
C GLY A 490 16.45 -13.44 16.01
N GLU A 491 15.77 -12.81 16.96
CA GLU A 491 14.63 -13.38 17.69
C GLU A 491 13.33 -13.44 16.86
N SER A 492 13.29 -12.85 15.67
CA SER A 492 12.07 -12.68 14.89
C SER A 492 12.00 -13.55 13.63
N PHE A 493 12.25 -14.84 13.73
CA PHE A 493 12.08 -15.81 12.64
C PHE A 493 12.69 -15.38 11.27
N GLY A 494 13.58 -14.39 11.29
CA GLY A 494 14.29 -13.92 10.11
C GLY A 494 15.19 -15.02 9.54
N ARG A 495 15.26 -15.11 8.22
CA ARG A 495 16.13 -16.06 7.54
C ARG A 495 17.06 -15.36 6.57
N ILE A 496 18.26 -15.88 6.47
CA ILE A 496 19.30 -15.40 5.55
C ILE A 496 19.99 -16.59 4.91
N ASN A 497 20.39 -16.43 3.67
CA ASN A 497 21.25 -17.36 2.96
C ASN A 497 22.37 -16.54 2.29
N LYS A 498 23.48 -16.41 2.99
CA LYS A 498 24.58 -15.51 2.58
C LYS A 498 25.19 -15.90 1.25
N ALA A 499 25.44 -17.17 1.04
CA ALA A 499 26.02 -17.67 -0.20
C ALA A 499 25.08 -17.43 -1.39
N GLU A 500 23.76 -17.64 -1.22
CA GLU A 500 22.76 -17.35 -2.24
C GLU A 500 22.72 -15.85 -2.57
N ALA A 501 22.81 -14.97 -1.58
CA ALA A 501 22.88 -13.53 -1.80
C ALA A 501 24.10 -13.12 -2.63
N GLU A 502 25.26 -13.69 -2.34
CA GLU A 502 26.49 -13.45 -3.12
C GLU A 502 26.36 -13.97 -4.55
N LEU A 503 25.76 -15.15 -4.74
CA LEU A 503 25.49 -15.73 -6.05
C LEU A 503 24.50 -14.88 -6.84
N THR A 504 23.51 -14.30 -6.17
CA THR A 504 22.54 -13.39 -6.79
C THR A 504 23.24 -12.19 -7.42
N LEU A 505 24.13 -11.53 -6.69
CA LEU A 505 24.88 -10.40 -7.22
C LEU A 505 25.88 -10.82 -8.30
N LEU A 506 26.50 -11.98 -8.17
CA LEU A 506 27.39 -12.54 -9.20
C LEU A 506 26.61 -12.82 -10.51
N ALA A 507 25.43 -13.37 -10.41
CA ALA A 507 24.58 -13.62 -11.58
C ALA A 507 24.19 -12.31 -12.29
N LEU A 508 23.88 -11.26 -11.52
CA LEU A 508 23.60 -9.94 -12.09
C LEU A 508 24.84 -9.33 -12.74
N GLU A 509 26.00 -9.44 -12.11
CA GLU A 509 27.28 -8.97 -12.67
C GLU A 509 27.60 -9.65 -14.00
N GLN A 510 27.44 -10.96 -14.07
CA GLN A 510 27.66 -11.73 -15.30
C GLN A 510 26.67 -11.31 -16.40
N TYR A 511 25.43 -11.08 -16.05
CA TYR A 511 24.42 -10.65 -17.01
C TYR A 511 24.68 -9.21 -17.50
N PHE A 512 25.06 -8.32 -16.62
CA PHE A 512 25.48 -6.95 -16.98
C PHE A 512 26.72 -6.93 -17.90
N ASN A 513 27.67 -7.81 -17.66
CA ASN A 513 28.83 -7.95 -18.55
C ASN A 513 28.44 -8.40 -19.96
N LYS A 514 27.42 -9.24 -20.10
CA LYS A 514 26.87 -9.65 -21.41
C LYS A 514 26.17 -8.49 -22.14
N ILE A 515 25.48 -7.63 -21.41
CA ILE A 515 24.77 -6.48 -21.99
C ILE A 515 25.76 -5.38 -22.36
N GLY A 516 26.71 -5.08 -21.49
CA GLY A 516 27.66 -3.99 -21.62
C GLY A 516 27.21 -2.68 -20.96
N LYS A 517 28.18 -1.99 -20.37
CA LYS A 517 27.96 -0.77 -19.57
C LYS A 517 27.24 0.33 -20.34
N ALA A 518 27.68 0.61 -21.56
CA ALA A 518 27.10 1.68 -22.37
C ALA A 518 25.62 1.47 -22.61
N ARG A 519 25.21 0.28 -23.00
CA ARG A 519 23.81 -0.05 -23.26
C ARG A 519 22.95 0.01 -22.01
N ILE A 520 23.45 -0.49 -20.85
CA ILE A 520 22.73 -0.46 -19.58
C ILE A 520 22.40 0.99 -19.17
N LEU A 521 23.37 1.88 -19.28
CA LEU A 521 23.23 3.28 -18.91
C LEU A 521 22.38 4.08 -19.91
N ASP A 522 22.60 3.89 -21.21
CA ASP A 522 21.90 4.61 -22.26
C ASP A 522 20.40 4.22 -22.32
N GLU A 523 20.10 2.95 -22.24
CA GLU A 523 18.72 2.44 -22.25
C GLU A 523 18.07 2.46 -20.84
N ARG A 524 18.83 2.79 -19.81
CA ARG A 524 18.39 2.83 -18.41
C ARG A 524 17.73 1.51 -17.98
N ILE A 525 18.39 0.40 -18.27
CA ILE A 525 17.92 -0.94 -17.91
C ILE A 525 17.84 -1.05 -16.40
N ASP A 526 16.65 -1.19 -15.88
CA ASP A 526 16.39 -1.26 -14.45
C ASP A 526 16.30 -2.69 -13.94
N VAL A 527 16.69 -2.87 -12.69
CA VAL A 527 16.80 -4.18 -12.03
C VAL A 527 16.09 -4.15 -10.68
N GLY A 528 15.33 -5.20 -10.41
CA GLY A 528 14.80 -5.48 -9.09
C GLY A 528 15.37 -6.78 -8.54
N ILE A 529 15.83 -6.75 -7.30
CA ILE A 529 16.23 -7.95 -6.56
C ILE A 529 15.20 -8.17 -5.45
N ILE A 530 14.55 -9.31 -5.48
CA ILE A 530 13.43 -9.64 -4.59
C ILE A 530 13.83 -10.80 -3.69
N SER A 531 13.53 -10.69 -2.40
CA SER A 531 13.61 -11.81 -1.47
C SER A 531 12.42 -11.82 -0.52
N PRO A 532 11.93 -12.98 -0.09
CA PRO A 532 10.81 -13.06 0.86
C PRO A 532 11.16 -12.63 2.28
N TYR A 533 12.45 -12.48 2.60
CA TYR A 533 12.91 -12.18 3.96
C TYR A 533 13.65 -10.83 4.03
N ARG A 534 13.23 -9.97 4.95
CA ARG A 534 13.87 -8.66 5.16
C ARG A 534 15.35 -8.76 5.51
N ALA A 535 15.74 -9.78 6.28
CA ALA A 535 17.14 -10.01 6.61
C ALA A 535 18.01 -10.24 5.36
N GLN A 536 17.50 -11.00 4.40
CA GLN A 536 18.18 -11.22 3.11
C GLN A 536 18.23 -9.94 2.29
N VAL A 537 17.16 -9.17 2.25
CA VAL A 537 17.10 -7.87 1.57
C VAL A 537 18.15 -6.91 2.13
N GLN A 538 18.26 -6.79 3.44
CA GLN A 538 19.26 -5.93 4.09
C GLN A 538 20.69 -6.40 3.80
N TYR A 539 20.92 -7.70 3.80
CA TYR A 539 22.23 -8.26 3.46
C TYR A 539 22.60 -7.99 1.99
N LEU A 540 21.65 -8.19 1.07
CA LEU A 540 21.84 -7.88 -0.35
C LEU A 540 22.15 -6.38 -0.57
N ARG A 541 21.45 -5.49 0.11
CA ARG A 541 21.72 -4.04 0.04
C ARG A 541 23.13 -3.70 0.49
N ARG A 542 23.60 -4.29 1.60
CA ARG A 542 24.98 -4.09 2.09
C ARG A 542 26.03 -4.62 1.12
N LEU A 543 25.81 -5.80 0.54
CA LEU A 543 26.70 -6.37 -0.47
C LEU A 543 26.75 -5.50 -1.73
N LEU A 544 25.61 -5.06 -2.21
CA LEU A 544 25.49 -4.20 -3.39
C LEU A 544 26.27 -2.90 -3.21
N LYS A 545 26.22 -2.31 -2.02
CA LYS A 545 26.95 -1.09 -1.68
C LYS A 545 28.45 -1.30 -1.63
N LYS A 546 28.92 -2.47 -1.18
CA LYS A 546 30.33 -2.81 -1.06
C LYS A 546 30.99 -3.18 -2.39
N LYS A 547 30.23 -3.70 -3.35
CA LYS A 547 30.78 -4.13 -4.64
C LYS A 547 30.98 -2.95 -5.59
N GLU A 548 32.23 -2.65 -5.89
CA GLU A 548 32.63 -1.56 -6.80
C GLU A 548 32.05 -1.71 -8.20
N PHE A 549 31.88 -2.93 -8.69
CA PHE A 549 31.28 -3.19 -10.00
C PHE A 549 29.94 -2.49 -10.18
N PHE A 550 29.08 -2.47 -9.17
CA PHE A 550 27.73 -1.90 -9.25
C PHE A 550 27.67 -0.39 -9.02
N LYS A 551 28.78 0.25 -8.67
CA LYS A 551 28.80 1.69 -8.38
C LYS A 551 28.13 2.56 -9.46
N PRO A 552 28.41 2.38 -10.78
CA PRO A 552 27.74 3.16 -11.82
C PRO A 552 26.28 2.81 -12.05
N TYR A 553 25.79 1.67 -11.51
CA TYR A 553 24.45 1.14 -11.75
C TYR A 553 23.51 1.23 -10.54
N ARG A 554 24.00 1.69 -9.39
CA ARG A 554 23.20 1.67 -8.13
C ARG A 554 21.85 2.35 -8.25
N HIS A 555 21.75 3.42 -9.01
CA HIS A 555 20.50 4.14 -9.25
C HIS A 555 19.49 3.35 -10.11
N LEU A 556 19.92 2.30 -10.79
CA LEU A 556 19.09 1.41 -11.60
C LEU A 556 18.65 0.13 -10.86
N ILE A 557 19.23 -0.15 -9.69
CA ILE A 557 19.02 -1.39 -8.96
C ILE A 557 18.24 -1.12 -7.68
N SER A 558 17.12 -1.77 -7.52
CA SER A 558 16.30 -1.75 -6.32
C SER A 558 16.30 -3.13 -5.66
N VAL A 559 16.42 -3.19 -4.35
CA VAL A 559 16.37 -4.43 -3.56
C VAL A 559 15.24 -4.29 -2.53
N ASN A 560 14.26 -5.19 -2.55
CA ASN A 560 13.16 -5.15 -1.60
C ASN A 560 12.50 -6.52 -1.42
N THR A 561 11.59 -6.60 -0.47
CA THR A 561 10.69 -7.75 -0.32
C THR A 561 9.65 -7.78 -1.45
N VAL A 562 8.92 -8.89 -1.56
CA VAL A 562 7.82 -9.02 -2.53
C VAL A 562 6.78 -7.92 -2.35
N ASP A 563 6.41 -7.63 -1.10
CA ASP A 563 5.42 -6.59 -0.79
C ASP A 563 5.87 -5.19 -1.29
N GLY A 564 7.16 -4.89 -1.15
CA GLY A 564 7.72 -3.62 -1.62
C GLY A 564 7.77 -3.45 -3.13
N PHE A 565 7.62 -4.52 -3.89
CA PHE A 565 7.55 -4.48 -5.35
C PHE A 565 6.14 -4.54 -5.94
N GLN A 566 5.12 -4.69 -5.13
CA GLN A 566 3.77 -4.75 -5.66
C GLN A 566 3.41 -3.50 -6.46
N GLY A 567 2.80 -3.68 -7.63
CA GLY A 567 2.47 -2.60 -8.55
C GLY A 567 3.65 -2.03 -9.35
N GLN A 568 4.87 -2.50 -9.08
CA GLN A 568 6.07 -2.07 -9.80
C GLN A 568 6.49 -3.08 -10.87
N GLU A 569 7.37 -2.68 -11.74
CA GLU A 569 7.96 -3.54 -12.78
C GLU A 569 9.40 -3.13 -13.06
N ARG A 570 10.21 -4.09 -13.50
CA ARG A 570 11.62 -3.87 -13.88
C ARG A 570 11.95 -4.70 -15.13
N ASP A 571 12.94 -4.25 -15.88
CA ASP A 571 13.44 -4.99 -17.04
C ASP A 571 13.99 -6.36 -16.66
N ILE A 572 14.75 -6.39 -15.56
CA ILE A 572 15.37 -7.59 -15.00
C ILE A 572 14.89 -7.77 -13.56
N ILE A 573 14.46 -8.97 -13.23
CA ILE A 573 14.16 -9.38 -11.85
C ILE A 573 15.02 -10.58 -11.47
N LEU A 574 15.66 -10.49 -10.30
CA LEU A 574 16.31 -11.62 -9.65
C LEU A 574 15.55 -11.92 -8.36
N ILE A 575 15.24 -13.21 -8.14
CA ILE A 575 14.56 -13.66 -6.93
C ILE A 575 15.50 -14.55 -6.15
N SER A 576 15.85 -14.15 -4.92
CA SER A 576 16.59 -14.95 -3.95
C SER A 576 15.62 -15.62 -3.00
N LEU A 577 15.42 -16.93 -3.13
CA LEU A 577 14.40 -17.69 -2.40
C LEU A 577 14.76 -17.98 -0.96
N VAL A 578 16.05 -18.00 -0.64
CA VAL A 578 16.61 -18.21 0.71
C VAL A 578 16.47 -19.64 1.24
N ARG A 579 15.26 -20.23 1.14
CA ARG A 579 14.94 -21.51 1.77
C ARG A 579 15.77 -22.66 1.22
N ALA A 580 16.54 -23.27 2.11
CA ALA A 580 17.37 -24.43 1.83
C ALA A 580 17.50 -25.28 3.11
N ASN A 581 16.76 -26.39 3.19
CA ASN A 581 16.69 -27.28 4.35
C ASN A 581 16.32 -28.70 3.94
N ASP A 582 16.56 -29.64 4.83
CA ASP A 582 16.31 -31.08 4.56
C ASP A 582 14.83 -31.46 4.65
N GLU A 583 14.00 -30.66 5.33
CA GLU A 583 12.59 -30.93 5.55
C GLU A 583 11.67 -30.43 4.43
N GLY A 584 12.21 -29.72 3.43
CA GLY A 584 11.42 -29.13 2.35
C GLY A 584 10.45 -28.04 2.80
N GLN A 585 10.80 -27.34 3.88
CA GLN A 585 10.00 -26.23 4.40
C GLN A 585 10.28 -24.96 3.64
N ILE A 586 9.22 -24.34 3.10
CA ILE A 586 9.31 -23.16 2.25
C ILE A 586 8.79 -21.88 2.90
N GLY A 587 8.27 -21.93 4.11
CA GLY A 587 7.85 -20.78 4.90
C GLY A 587 6.84 -19.87 4.18
N PHE A 588 7.14 -18.58 4.08
CA PHE A 588 6.27 -17.58 3.44
C PHE A 588 5.96 -17.86 1.95
N LEU A 589 6.83 -18.62 1.29
CA LEU A 589 6.64 -19.01 -0.13
C LEU A 589 5.54 -20.05 -0.33
N ARG A 590 4.91 -20.52 0.74
CA ARG A 590 3.71 -21.35 0.71
C ARG A 590 2.48 -20.57 0.22
N ASP A 591 2.44 -19.27 0.45
CA ASP A 591 1.47 -18.39 -0.22
C ASP A 591 1.96 -18.13 -1.65
N LEU A 592 1.39 -18.86 -2.60
CA LEU A 592 1.80 -18.86 -4.01
C LEU A 592 1.56 -17.50 -4.68
N ARG A 593 0.66 -16.68 -4.14
CA ARG A 593 0.39 -15.32 -4.62
C ARG A 593 1.63 -14.45 -4.52
N ARG A 594 2.46 -14.65 -3.50
CA ARG A 594 3.75 -13.96 -3.36
C ARG A 594 4.67 -14.28 -4.53
N MET A 595 4.73 -15.54 -4.92
CA MET A 595 5.55 -15.95 -6.06
C MET A 595 4.98 -15.44 -7.38
N ASN A 596 3.66 -15.40 -7.53
CA ASN A 596 3.02 -14.77 -8.68
C ASN A 596 3.40 -13.29 -8.80
N VAL A 597 3.35 -12.55 -7.70
CA VAL A 597 3.79 -11.14 -7.69
C VAL A 597 5.26 -11.02 -8.08
N ALA A 598 6.14 -11.81 -7.47
CA ALA A 598 7.58 -11.74 -7.73
C ALA A 598 7.92 -12.01 -9.20
N ILE A 599 7.39 -13.09 -9.78
CA ILE A 599 7.60 -13.48 -11.18
C ILE A 599 7.12 -12.38 -12.13
N THR A 600 5.95 -11.83 -11.89
CA THR A 600 5.29 -10.87 -12.79
C THR A 600 5.79 -9.43 -12.66
N ARG A 601 6.87 -9.22 -11.89
CA ARG A 601 7.57 -7.92 -11.87
C ARG A 601 8.53 -7.77 -13.05
N ALA A 602 8.95 -8.88 -13.67
CA ALA A 602 9.93 -8.89 -14.75
C ALA A 602 9.29 -8.58 -16.11
N ARG A 603 9.85 -7.61 -16.82
CA ARG A 603 9.45 -7.32 -18.21
C ARG A 603 10.12 -8.26 -19.21
N MET A 604 11.44 -8.46 -19.10
CA MET A 604 12.25 -9.10 -20.13
C MET A 604 13.11 -10.27 -19.64
N LYS A 605 13.56 -10.22 -18.39
CA LYS A 605 14.44 -11.26 -17.81
C LYS A 605 14.10 -11.56 -16.37
N LEU A 606 13.96 -12.84 -16.05
CA LEU A 606 13.76 -13.34 -14.70
C LEU A 606 14.83 -14.38 -14.38
N ILE A 607 15.56 -14.17 -13.28
CA ILE A 607 16.54 -15.12 -12.75
C ILE A 607 16.10 -15.52 -11.34
N ILE A 608 15.81 -16.79 -11.13
CA ILE A 608 15.49 -17.33 -9.82
C ILE A 608 16.73 -18.05 -9.28
N LEU A 609 17.08 -17.76 -8.03
CA LEU A 609 18.17 -18.41 -7.32
C LEU A 609 17.60 -19.11 -6.09
N GLY A 610 17.81 -20.40 -5.99
CA GLY A 610 17.30 -21.17 -4.87
C GLY A 610 17.60 -22.65 -4.96
N ASP A 611 17.46 -23.32 -3.84
CA ASP A 611 17.64 -24.75 -3.67
C ASP A 611 16.44 -25.50 -4.24
N ALA A 612 16.60 -26.06 -5.45
CA ALA A 612 15.53 -26.81 -6.10
C ALA A 612 15.17 -28.08 -5.31
N SER A 613 16.11 -28.70 -4.59
CA SER A 613 15.82 -29.89 -3.77
C SER A 613 14.86 -29.60 -2.61
N THR A 614 14.91 -28.39 -2.06
CA THR A 614 13.98 -27.90 -1.04
C THR A 614 12.65 -27.45 -1.65
N MET A 615 12.71 -26.60 -2.67
CA MET A 615 11.55 -25.93 -3.24
C MET A 615 10.63 -26.86 -4.02
N THR A 616 11.21 -27.78 -4.79
CA THR A 616 10.45 -28.67 -5.70
C THR A 616 9.67 -29.78 -4.98
N ARG A 617 9.80 -29.91 -3.68
CA ARG A 617 8.89 -30.76 -2.89
C ARG A 617 7.46 -30.21 -2.87
N HIS A 618 7.28 -28.92 -3.13
CA HIS A 618 5.97 -28.33 -3.33
C HIS A 618 5.58 -28.38 -4.80
N PRO A 619 4.36 -28.85 -5.15
CA PRO A 619 3.92 -29.06 -6.55
C PRO A 619 4.04 -27.83 -7.44
N PHE A 620 3.74 -26.64 -6.91
CA PHE A 620 3.85 -25.39 -7.65
C PHE A 620 5.30 -25.12 -8.10
N TYR A 621 6.26 -25.23 -7.17
CA TYR A 621 7.67 -24.97 -7.48
C TYR A 621 8.28 -26.06 -8.35
N LYS A 622 7.81 -27.30 -8.23
CA LYS A 622 8.19 -28.38 -9.14
C LYS A 622 7.76 -28.05 -10.57
N LYS A 623 6.51 -27.62 -10.75
CA LYS A 623 5.99 -27.24 -12.06
C LYS A 623 6.72 -26.01 -12.62
N LEU A 624 7.01 -25.02 -11.79
CA LEU A 624 7.77 -23.84 -12.18
C LEU A 624 9.20 -24.19 -12.62
N TYR A 625 9.88 -25.01 -11.83
CA TYR A 625 11.23 -25.47 -12.15
C TYR A 625 11.27 -26.24 -13.48
N ASP A 626 10.38 -27.21 -13.66
CA ASP A 626 10.29 -28.00 -14.89
C ASP A 626 9.94 -27.12 -16.11
N TYR A 627 9.06 -26.14 -15.93
CA TYR A 627 8.72 -25.18 -16.97
C TYR A 627 9.95 -24.36 -17.40
N ILE A 628 10.71 -23.84 -16.46
CA ILE A 628 11.92 -23.05 -16.75
C ILE A 628 12.99 -23.90 -17.42
N GLU A 629 13.23 -25.13 -16.94
CA GLU A 629 14.21 -26.05 -17.53
C GLU A 629 13.84 -26.49 -18.96
N ALA A 630 12.57 -26.45 -19.32
CA ALA A 630 12.08 -26.78 -20.66
C ALA A 630 12.17 -25.63 -21.67
N LEU A 631 12.43 -24.39 -21.21
CA LEU A 631 12.62 -23.23 -22.09
C LEU A 631 13.97 -23.28 -22.80
#